data_452bc95d3d7e4b90fc5f589e762013a1
#
_entry.id   452bc95d3d7e4b90fc5f589e762013a1
#
_cell.length_a   1.000
_cell.length_b   1.000
_cell.length_c   1.000
_cell.angle_alpha   90.00
_cell.angle_beta   90.00
_cell.angle_gamma   90.00
#
_symmetry.space_group_name_H-M   'P 1'
#
loop_
_entity.id
_entity.type
_entity.pdbx_description
1 polymer ?
#
loop_
_entity_poly.entity_id
_entity_poly.type
_entity_poly.pdbx_seq_one_letter_code
_entity_poly.pdbx_strand_id
1 'polypeptide(L)'
;METIRKLAILADAAKYDASCASSGAGKRDSRTSGGIGSTEGMGICHSYTPDGRCVSLLKILLTNFCIYDCAYCVNRVSSNVQRARFSVDEVVALTMDFYKRNYIEGLFLSSGIIRNADYTMERMVEVARVLREEHRFAGYIHLKTIPEASPELLAAAGRHADRLSINIELPTEAGLASFAPEKSLPSIRGAMGELRWQIEEAKEARKSDPPGDNAVAAPSPAPRGRRARAPRFAPAGQSTQMIVGADGASDNQILSAADNLYGNYRMRRVYYSAFSPIPDASKALPLHAPPLAREHRLYQADWLLRFYGYGVEEITDTTQGGMLDLDIDPKMAWAIRHPERFPVDLNIAPKELLLRVPGLGVRNVKRVLMARRHGRLRVADVARLRAPMSKLLPFVQLADHHPRRALDDPAALRARLAPPPRQGALFPDAAAH
;
A
#
# COMPACT_ATOMS: atom_id res chain seq x y z
N MET A 1 -30.11 -11.53 -11.68
CA MET A 1 -28.95 -11.00 -12.44
C MET A 1 -27.91 -12.09 -12.49
N GLU A 2 -27.38 -12.37 -13.64
CA GLU A 2 -26.38 -13.43 -13.85
C GLU A 2 -25.08 -13.11 -13.12
N THR A 3 -24.40 -14.10 -12.54
CA THR A 3 -23.17 -13.92 -11.73
C THR A 3 -22.06 -13.18 -12.49
N ILE A 4 -21.92 -13.43 -13.79
CA ILE A 4 -20.94 -12.73 -14.65
C ILE A 4 -21.25 -11.22 -14.73
N ARG A 5 -22.53 -10.85 -14.85
CA ARG A 5 -22.93 -9.43 -14.87
C ARG A 5 -22.68 -8.74 -13.53
N LYS A 6 -22.95 -9.44 -12.42
CA LYS A 6 -22.60 -8.95 -11.08
C LYS A 6 -21.09 -8.76 -10.94
N LEU A 7 -20.29 -9.73 -11.44
CA LEU A 7 -18.84 -9.63 -11.41
C LEU A 7 -18.33 -8.40 -12.15
N ALA A 8 -18.86 -8.10 -13.33
CA ALA A 8 -18.46 -6.92 -14.10
C ALA A 8 -18.71 -5.63 -13.32
N ILE A 9 -19.87 -5.49 -12.66
CA ILE A 9 -20.25 -4.32 -11.88
C ILE A 9 -19.37 -4.19 -10.62
N LEU A 10 -19.23 -5.28 -9.85
CA LEU A 10 -18.61 -5.26 -8.53
C LEU A 10 -17.08 -5.27 -8.58
N ALA A 11 -16.50 -5.83 -9.65
CA ALA A 11 -15.08 -5.71 -9.91
C ALA A 11 -14.70 -4.31 -10.42
N ASP A 12 -15.52 -3.70 -11.28
CA ASP A 12 -15.30 -2.32 -11.70
C ASP A 12 -15.41 -1.34 -10.53
N ALA A 13 -16.41 -1.51 -9.67
CA ALA A 13 -16.53 -0.71 -8.45
C ALA A 13 -15.32 -0.89 -7.49
N ALA A 14 -14.70 -2.06 -7.47
CA ALA A 14 -13.54 -2.35 -6.64
C ALA A 14 -12.24 -1.65 -7.10
N LYS A 15 -12.17 -1.13 -8.33
CA LYS A 15 -10.97 -0.42 -8.84
C LYS A 15 -10.60 0.82 -8.04
N TYR A 16 -11.59 1.46 -7.41
CA TYR A 16 -11.39 2.65 -6.57
C TYR A 16 -10.78 2.32 -5.19
N ASP A 17 -10.74 1.05 -4.80
CA ASP A 17 -10.02 0.59 -3.61
C ASP A 17 -8.53 0.42 -3.94
N ALA A 18 -7.66 1.29 -3.46
CA ALA A 18 -6.22 1.12 -3.63
C ALA A 18 -5.69 0.04 -2.68
N SER A 19 -5.49 -1.14 -3.18
CA SER A 19 -4.78 -2.20 -2.45
C SER A 19 -3.57 -2.72 -3.22
N CYS A 20 -3.46 -2.32 -4.46
CA CYS A 20 -2.43 -2.79 -5.37
C CYS A 20 -1.99 -1.64 -6.26
N ALA A 21 -0.70 -1.40 -6.33
CA ALA A 21 -0.07 -0.47 -7.26
C ALA A 21 -0.07 -1.03 -8.69
N SER A 22 -1.17 -1.56 -9.15
CA SER A 22 -1.33 -1.94 -10.54
C SER A 22 -2.74 -1.56 -10.97
N SER A 23 -2.85 -0.38 -11.50
CA SER A 23 -3.82 -0.10 -12.53
C SER A 23 -3.83 -1.27 -13.50
N GLY A 24 -5.01 -1.84 -13.72
CA GLY A 24 -5.19 -2.98 -14.58
C GLY A 24 -4.49 -2.80 -15.92
N ALA A 25 -3.94 -3.87 -16.44
CA ALA A 25 -3.51 -3.92 -17.82
C ALA A 25 -4.70 -3.47 -18.69
N GLY A 26 -4.47 -2.50 -19.59
CA GLY A 26 -5.51 -1.99 -20.46
C GLY A 26 -6.19 -3.15 -21.20
N LYS A 27 -7.49 -3.02 -21.46
CA LYS A 27 -8.24 -3.99 -22.24
C LYS A 27 -7.48 -4.35 -23.52
N ARG A 28 -7.24 -5.63 -23.75
CA ARG A 28 -6.68 -6.15 -24.98
C ARG A 28 -7.64 -7.21 -25.50
N ASP A 29 -8.13 -7.03 -26.71
CA ASP A 29 -8.98 -7.99 -27.40
C ASP A 29 -8.23 -8.53 -28.62
N SER A 30 -7.90 -9.81 -28.59
CA SER A 30 -7.21 -10.48 -29.70
C SER A 30 -8.05 -10.54 -30.97
N ARG A 31 -9.37 -10.38 -30.88
CA ARG A 31 -10.26 -10.33 -32.05
C ARG A 31 -10.06 -9.05 -32.87
N THR A 32 -9.65 -7.96 -32.21
CA THR A 32 -9.43 -6.66 -32.87
C THR A 32 -7.97 -6.36 -33.15
N SER A 33 -7.03 -6.87 -32.32
CA SER A 33 -5.60 -6.57 -32.42
C SER A 33 -4.76 -7.67 -33.06
N GLY A 34 -5.35 -8.85 -33.36
CA GLY A 34 -4.61 -10.04 -33.77
C GLY A 34 -3.71 -10.59 -32.67
N GLY A 35 -3.53 -11.89 -32.59
CA GLY A 35 -2.72 -12.54 -31.56
C GLY A 35 -3.51 -13.54 -30.71
N ILE A 36 -2.91 -14.07 -29.66
CA ILE A 36 -3.52 -15.06 -28.78
C ILE A 36 -3.81 -14.42 -27.42
N GLY A 37 -5.05 -14.59 -26.92
CA GLY A 37 -5.49 -14.15 -25.60
C GLY A 37 -6.07 -12.74 -25.56
N SER A 38 -7.12 -12.60 -24.77
CA SER A 38 -7.80 -11.34 -24.48
C SER A 38 -7.72 -11.08 -22.97
N THR A 39 -7.58 -9.82 -22.57
CA THR A 39 -7.67 -9.44 -21.16
C THR A 39 -8.73 -8.36 -21.00
N GLU A 40 -9.75 -8.65 -20.22
CA GLU A 40 -10.81 -7.69 -19.91
C GLU A 40 -10.50 -6.84 -18.69
N GLY A 41 -9.38 -7.10 -18.00
CA GLY A 41 -8.94 -6.33 -16.83
C GLY A 41 -9.87 -6.44 -15.61
N MET A 42 -10.76 -7.42 -15.58
CA MET A 42 -11.78 -7.52 -14.54
C MET A 42 -11.32 -8.32 -13.32
N GLY A 43 -11.37 -7.70 -12.16
CA GLY A 43 -11.40 -8.36 -10.85
C GLY A 43 -10.09 -8.98 -10.36
N ILE A 44 -9.05 -9.09 -11.17
CA ILE A 44 -7.76 -9.63 -10.73
C ILE A 44 -6.77 -8.49 -10.48
N CYS A 45 -6.33 -8.35 -9.24
CA CYS A 45 -5.27 -7.42 -8.87
C CYS A 45 -3.97 -8.16 -8.57
N HIS A 46 -2.85 -7.48 -8.76
CA HIS A 46 -1.53 -7.98 -8.48
C HIS A 46 -0.93 -7.27 -7.27
N SER A 47 -0.55 -8.01 -6.25
CA SER A 47 0.10 -7.51 -5.06
C SER A 47 1.51 -8.08 -4.96
N TYR A 48 2.48 -7.26 -4.57
CA TYR A 48 3.86 -7.71 -4.42
C TYR A 48 4.17 -7.96 -2.96
N THR A 49 4.77 -9.12 -2.68
CA THR A 49 5.31 -9.46 -1.37
C THR A 49 6.68 -8.79 -1.16
N PRO A 50 7.17 -8.66 0.09
CA PRO A 50 8.47 -8.04 0.36
C PRO A 50 9.67 -8.72 -0.32
N ASP A 51 9.54 -10.00 -0.67
CA ASP A 51 10.54 -10.77 -1.43
C ASP A 51 10.45 -10.58 -2.95
N GLY A 52 9.50 -9.74 -3.41
CA GLY A 52 9.30 -9.40 -4.82
C GLY A 52 8.40 -10.35 -5.59
N ARG A 53 7.80 -11.36 -4.95
CA ARG A 53 6.84 -12.25 -5.59
C ARG A 53 5.52 -11.51 -5.86
N CYS A 54 4.98 -11.70 -7.05
CA CYS A 54 3.66 -11.21 -7.43
C CYS A 54 2.58 -12.20 -6.97
N VAL A 55 1.56 -11.69 -6.28
CA VAL A 55 0.39 -12.46 -5.82
C VAL A 55 -0.83 -11.93 -6.56
N SER A 56 -1.55 -12.79 -7.26
CA SER A 56 -2.79 -12.45 -7.95
C SER A 56 -4.00 -12.68 -7.03
N LEU A 57 -4.84 -11.67 -6.86
CA LEU A 57 -6.02 -11.73 -6.00
C LEU A 57 -7.29 -11.43 -6.78
N LEU A 58 -8.36 -12.19 -6.54
CA LEU A 58 -9.70 -11.78 -6.94
C LEU A 58 -10.13 -10.62 -6.05
N LYS A 59 -10.25 -9.43 -6.64
CA LYS A 59 -10.63 -8.21 -5.93
C LYS A 59 -12.04 -7.81 -6.33
N ILE A 60 -12.97 -7.96 -5.40
CA ILE A 60 -14.38 -7.68 -5.62
C ILE A 60 -15.03 -7.01 -4.40
N LEU A 61 -16.15 -6.34 -4.65
CA LEU A 61 -17.09 -5.97 -3.60
C LEU A 61 -18.12 -7.07 -3.39
N LEU A 62 -18.49 -7.33 -2.14
CA LEU A 62 -19.68 -8.13 -1.82
C LEU A 62 -20.92 -7.44 -2.36
N THR A 63 -20.99 -6.11 -2.21
CA THR A 63 -22.02 -5.26 -2.78
C THR A 63 -21.53 -3.84 -2.95
N ASN A 64 -22.06 -3.13 -3.95
CA ASN A 64 -21.88 -1.69 -4.10
C ASN A 64 -23.13 -0.88 -3.69
N PHE A 65 -24.15 -1.51 -3.13
CA PHE A 65 -25.16 -0.80 -2.35
C PHE A 65 -24.50 -0.26 -1.07
N CYS A 66 -24.75 0.99 -0.75
CA CYS A 66 -24.24 1.61 0.48
C CYS A 66 -25.30 2.55 1.06
N ILE A 67 -25.37 2.61 2.40
CA ILE A 67 -26.24 3.54 3.12
C ILE A 67 -25.52 4.87 3.44
N TYR A 68 -24.18 4.94 3.24
CA TYR A 68 -23.39 6.13 3.47
C TYR A 68 -23.30 6.99 2.21
N ASP A 69 -23.16 8.31 2.41
CA ASP A 69 -23.05 9.28 1.32
C ASP A 69 -21.65 9.95 1.27
N CYS A 70 -20.60 9.16 1.47
CA CYS A 70 -19.22 9.67 1.40
C CYS A 70 -18.99 10.35 0.05
N ALA A 71 -18.73 11.66 0.03
CA ALA A 71 -18.67 12.48 -1.16
C ALA A 71 -17.68 11.99 -2.21
N TYR A 72 -16.55 11.42 -1.78
CA TYR A 72 -15.49 10.88 -2.66
C TYR A 72 -15.78 9.47 -3.20
N CYS A 73 -16.88 8.82 -2.78
CA CYS A 73 -17.13 7.42 -3.13
C CYS A 73 -18.09 7.31 -4.31
N VAL A 74 -17.69 6.56 -5.34
CA VAL A 74 -18.57 6.27 -6.48
C VAL A 74 -19.82 5.46 -6.07
N ASN A 75 -19.72 4.69 -4.98
CA ASN A 75 -20.80 3.83 -4.48
C ASN A 75 -21.65 4.49 -3.38
N ARG A 76 -21.54 5.81 -3.16
CA ARG A 76 -22.36 6.54 -2.18
C ARG A 76 -23.85 6.39 -2.48
N VAL A 77 -24.70 6.53 -1.46
CA VAL A 77 -26.14 6.30 -1.60
C VAL A 77 -26.79 7.18 -2.67
N SER A 78 -26.34 8.43 -2.80
CA SER A 78 -26.86 9.40 -3.78
C SER A 78 -26.38 9.15 -5.23
N SER A 79 -25.48 8.22 -5.46
CA SER A 79 -24.93 7.94 -6.79
C SER A 79 -25.87 7.08 -7.64
N ASN A 80 -25.99 7.41 -8.92
CA ASN A 80 -26.81 6.68 -9.90
C ASN A 80 -26.09 5.47 -10.57
N VAL A 81 -25.00 4.99 -9.98
CA VAL A 81 -24.26 3.85 -10.56
C VAL A 81 -25.08 2.56 -10.49
N GLN A 82 -24.85 1.68 -11.44
CA GLN A 82 -25.49 0.37 -11.46
C GLN A 82 -25.14 -0.43 -10.21
N ARG A 83 -26.13 -0.96 -9.52
CA ARG A 83 -25.98 -1.67 -8.25
C ARG A 83 -26.08 -3.16 -8.43
N ALA A 84 -25.25 -3.89 -7.69
CA ALA A 84 -25.27 -5.34 -7.62
C ALA A 84 -24.91 -5.82 -6.20
N ARG A 85 -25.27 -7.07 -5.92
CA ARG A 85 -24.93 -7.75 -4.68
C ARG A 85 -24.67 -9.23 -4.96
N PHE A 86 -23.59 -9.77 -4.43
CA PHE A 86 -23.36 -11.20 -4.33
C PHE A 86 -24.01 -11.79 -3.07
N SER A 87 -24.44 -13.05 -3.15
CA SER A 87 -24.62 -13.88 -1.97
C SER A 87 -23.25 -14.38 -1.47
N VAL A 88 -23.23 -14.94 -0.26
CA VAL A 88 -22.03 -15.61 0.29
C VAL A 88 -21.60 -16.74 -0.64
N ASP A 89 -22.54 -17.58 -1.04
CA ASP A 89 -22.27 -18.74 -1.93
C ASP A 89 -21.70 -18.33 -3.27
N GLU A 90 -22.19 -17.23 -3.87
CA GLU A 90 -21.66 -16.72 -5.14
C GLU A 90 -20.21 -16.27 -5.01
N VAL A 91 -19.82 -15.58 -3.92
CA VAL A 91 -18.44 -15.16 -3.69
C VAL A 91 -17.54 -16.37 -3.46
N VAL A 92 -18.01 -17.33 -2.66
CA VAL A 92 -17.29 -18.59 -2.39
C VAL A 92 -17.07 -19.37 -3.69
N ALA A 93 -18.14 -19.59 -4.46
CA ALA A 93 -18.05 -20.32 -5.75
C ALA A 93 -17.08 -19.65 -6.73
N LEU A 94 -17.21 -18.31 -6.92
CA LEU A 94 -16.29 -17.55 -7.76
C LEU A 94 -14.84 -17.68 -7.31
N THR A 95 -14.58 -17.55 -6.02
CA THR A 95 -13.22 -17.64 -5.45
C THR A 95 -12.64 -19.03 -5.70
N MET A 96 -13.41 -20.09 -5.43
CA MET A 96 -12.97 -21.46 -5.62
C MET A 96 -12.77 -21.82 -7.10
N ASP A 97 -13.62 -21.34 -7.99
CA ASP A 97 -13.50 -21.59 -9.44
C ASP A 97 -12.27 -20.90 -10.03
N PHE A 98 -12.02 -19.63 -9.68
CA PHE A 98 -10.84 -18.92 -10.13
C PHE A 98 -9.54 -19.53 -9.56
N TYR A 99 -9.59 -19.97 -8.30
CA TYR A 99 -8.45 -20.61 -7.65
C TYR A 99 -8.13 -21.98 -8.27
N LYS A 100 -9.12 -22.83 -8.48
CA LYS A 100 -8.95 -24.16 -9.13
C LYS A 100 -8.39 -24.04 -10.55
N ARG A 101 -8.74 -22.95 -11.26
CA ARG A 101 -8.20 -22.66 -12.60
C ARG A 101 -6.84 -21.96 -12.56
N ASN A 102 -6.27 -21.77 -11.38
CA ASN A 102 -4.98 -21.11 -11.18
C ASN A 102 -4.90 -19.68 -11.70
N TYR A 103 -6.03 -18.96 -11.70
CA TYR A 103 -6.08 -17.54 -12.07
C TYR A 103 -5.71 -16.61 -10.92
N ILE A 104 -5.96 -17.06 -9.69
CA ILE A 104 -5.72 -16.28 -8.47
C ILE A 104 -5.04 -17.13 -7.40
N GLU A 105 -4.33 -16.46 -6.49
CA GLU A 105 -3.76 -17.04 -5.29
C GLU A 105 -4.59 -16.71 -4.03
N GLY A 106 -5.60 -15.84 -4.15
CA GLY A 106 -6.42 -15.45 -3.03
C GLY A 106 -7.57 -14.49 -3.36
N LEU A 107 -8.27 -14.08 -2.31
CA LEU A 107 -9.41 -13.18 -2.34
C LEU A 107 -9.08 -11.87 -1.62
N PHE A 108 -9.42 -10.73 -2.23
CA PHE A 108 -9.56 -9.45 -1.58
C PHE A 108 -11.04 -9.05 -1.63
N LEU A 109 -11.68 -9.03 -0.46
CA LEU A 109 -13.10 -8.72 -0.34
C LEU A 109 -13.31 -7.41 0.40
N SER A 110 -14.05 -6.51 -0.23
CA SER A 110 -14.58 -5.29 0.36
C SER A 110 -16.10 -5.22 0.20
N SER A 111 -16.75 -4.19 0.72
CA SER A 111 -18.20 -4.02 0.58
C SER A 111 -18.62 -2.55 0.75
N GLY A 112 -19.67 -2.12 0.07
CA GLY A 112 -20.54 -1.06 0.56
C GLY A 112 -21.30 -1.55 1.80
N ILE A 113 -21.80 -0.63 2.61
CA ILE A 113 -22.50 -0.94 3.86
C ILE A 113 -24.00 -0.96 3.59
N ILE A 114 -24.62 -2.13 3.80
CA ILE A 114 -26.07 -2.33 3.66
C ILE A 114 -26.70 -2.56 5.03
N ARG A 115 -27.88 -2.02 5.26
CA ARG A 115 -28.62 -2.06 6.52
C ARG A 115 -27.86 -1.40 7.68
N ASN A 116 -26.77 -2.02 8.14
CA ASN A 116 -25.85 -1.52 9.15
C ASN A 116 -24.47 -2.17 8.99
N ALA A 117 -23.51 -1.72 9.79
CA ALA A 117 -22.13 -2.21 9.77
C ALA A 117 -22.03 -3.70 10.12
N ASP A 118 -22.71 -4.11 11.20
CA ASP A 118 -22.67 -5.49 11.70
C ASP A 118 -23.24 -6.48 10.68
N TYR A 119 -24.42 -6.22 10.14
CA TYR A 119 -25.01 -7.09 9.11
C TYR A 119 -24.09 -7.28 7.92
N THR A 120 -23.43 -6.21 7.47
CA THR A 120 -22.52 -6.28 6.32
C THR A 120 -21.27 -7.05 6.67
N MET A 121 -20.72 -6.78 7.86
CA MET A 121 -19.50 -7.45 8.34
C MET A 121 -19.74 -8.95 8.58
N GLU A 122 -20.89 -9.34 9.13
CA GLU A 122 -21.29 -10.75 9.25
C GLU A 122 -21.23 -11.50 7.93
N ARG A 123 -21.76 -10.91 6.85
CA ARG A 123 -21.71 -11.57 5.53
C ARG A 123 -20.28 -11.71 5.00
N MET A 124 -19.43 -10.72 5.24
CA MET A 124 -18.01 -10.78 4.84
C MET A 124 -17.24 -11.83 5.65
N VAL A 125 -17.49 -11.90 6.95
CA VAL A 125 -16.90 -12.92 7.83
C VAL A 125 -17.36 -14.31 7.42
N GLU A 126 -18.65 -14.46 7.09
CA GLU A 126 -19.22 -15.73 6.65
C GLU A 126 -18.55 -16.25 5.37
N VAL A 127 -18.27 -15.38 4.39
CA VAL A 127 -17.50 -15.77 3.20
C VAL A 127 -16.13 -16.35 3.60
N ALA A 128 -15.41 -15.66 4.49
CA ALA A 128 -14.09 -16.12 4.91
C ALA A 128 -14.15 -17.42 5.72
N ARG A 129 -15.14 -17.55 6.59
CA ARG A 129 -15.40 -18.77 7.39
C ARG A 129 -15.67 -19.97 6.48
N VAL A 130 -16.64 -19.85 5.56
CA VAL A 130 -16.99 -20.93 4.63
C VAL A 130 -15.80 -21.35 3.78
N LEU A 131 -15.03 -20.39 3.25
CA LEU A 131 -13.81 -20.69 2.52
C LEU A 131 -12.81 -21.49 3.37
N ARG A 132 -12.58 -21.08 4.64
CA ARG A 132 -11.59 -21.71 5.52
C ARG A 132 -12.05 -23.06 6.05
N GLU A 133 -13.27 -23.13 6.59
CA GLU A 133 -13.75 -24.29 7.35
C GLU A 133 -14.37 -25.34 6.45
N GLU A 134 -15.21 -24.96 5.49
CA GLU A 134 -15.94 -25.90 4.65
C GLU A 134 -15.13 -26.31 3.41
N HIS A 135 -14.52 -25.32 2.72
CA HIS A 135 -13.72 -25.59 1.52
C HIS A 135 -12.23 -25.81 1.80
N ARG A 136 -11.76 -25.66 3.05
CA ARG A 136 -10.35 -25.78 3.45
C ARG A 136 -9.43 -24.94 2.56
N PHE A 137 -9.91 -23.77 2.16
CA PHE A 137 -9.19 -22.88 1.27
C PHE A 137 -7.89 -22.39 1.92
N ALA A 138 -6.75 -22.75 1.34
CA ALA A 138 -5.42 -22.38 1.84
C ALA A 138 -4.87 -21.09 1.20
N GLY A 139 -5.56 -20.52 0.22
CA GLY A 139 -5.17 -19.27 -0.46
C GLY A 139 -5.27 -18.05 0.47
N TYR A 140 -4.71 -16.93 0.02
CA TYR A 140 -4.67 -15.70 0.79
C TYR A 140 -6.06 -15.04 0.87
N ILE A 141 -6.48 -14.60 2.06
CA ILE A 141 -7.72 -13.84 2.29
C ILE A 141 -7.38 -12.49 2.89
N HIS A 142 -7.78 -11.43 2.21
CA HIS A 142 -7.73 -10.06 2.69
C HIS A 142 -9.17 -9.51 2.81
N LEU A 143 -9.58 -9.15 4.02
CA LEU A 143 -10.86 -8.49 4.26
C LEU A 143 -10.67 -7.00 4.54
N LYS A 144 -11.42 -6.16 3.84
CA LYS A 144 -11.54 -4.76 4.19
C LYS A 144 -12.68 -4.63 5.19
N THR A 145 -12.34 -4.53 6.47
CA THR A 145 -13.30 -4.50 7.57
C THR A 145 -13.96 -3.15 7.73
N ILE A 146 -15.14 -3.15 8.33
CA ILE A 146 -15.94 -1.97 8.61
C ILE A 146 -15.65 -1.55 10.04
N PRO A 147 -15.11 -0.34 10.28
CA PRO A 147 -14.65 0.08 11.62
C PRO A 147 -15.80 0.23 12.64
N GLU A 148 -17.00 0.50 12.17
CA GLU A 148 -18.21 0.63 12.99
C GLU A 148 -18.86 -0.73 13.35
N ALA A 149 -18.32 -1.85 12.86
CA ALA A 149 -18.82 -3.17 13.24
C ALA A 149 -18.36 -3.56 14.65
N SER A 150 -19.13 -4.44 15.28
CA SER A 150 -18.85 -4.90 16.65
C SER A 150 -17.46 -5.55 16.76
N PRO A 151 -16.80 -5.41 17.93
CA PRO A 151 -15.47 -6.00 18.19
C PRO A 151 -15.43 -7.52 17.93
N GLU A 152 -16.51 -8.22 18.24
CA GLU A 152 -16.65 -9.67 18.05
C GLU A 152 -16.58 -10.04 16.56
N LEU A 153 -17.15 -9.25 15.69
CA LEU A 153 -17.10 -9.45 14.22
C LEU A 153 -15.72 -9.12 13.66
N LEU A 154 -15.06 -8.08 14.16
CA LEU A 154 -13.68 -7.77 13.81
C LEU A 154 -12.74 -8.90 14.25
N ALA A 155 -12.96 -9.44 15.46
CA ALA A 155 -12.21 -10.60 15.96
C ALA A 155 -12.49 -11.85 15.10
N ALA A 156 -13.73 -12.10 14.71
CA ALA A 156 -14.09 -13.21 13.83
C ALA A 156 -13.39 -13.06 12.45
N ALA A 157 -13.37 -11.86 11.88
CA ALA A 157 -12.62 -11.61 10.65
C ALA A 157 -11.14 -11.95 10.78
N GLY A 158 -10.49 -11.59 11.89
CA GLY A 158 -9.08 -11.85 12.12
C GLY A 158 -8.72 -13.34 12.26
N ARG A 159 -9.68 -14.17 12.69
CA ARG A 159 -9.48 -15.63 12.77
C ARG A 159 -9.43 -16.29 11.39
N HIS A 160 -10.16 -15.75 10.40
CA HIS A 160 -10.30 -16.38 9.09
C HIS A 160 -9.49 -15.69 7.99
N ALA A 161 -9.14 -14.41 8.15
CA ALA A 161 -8.36 -13.66 7.18
C ALA A 161 -6.85 -13.67 7.47
N ASP A 162 -6.03 -13.59 6.43
CA ASP A 162 -4.59 -13.40 6.58
C ASP A 162 -4.25 -11.93 6.85
N ARG A 163 -5.01 -11.01 6.26
CA ARG A 163 -4.86 -9.57 6.46
C ARG A 163 -6.21 -8.90 6.64
N LEU A 164 -6.22 -7.92 7.53
CA LEU A 164 -7.33 -7.00 7.68
C LEU A 164 -6.92 -5.60 7.23
N SER A 165 -7.85 -4.84 6.68
CA SER A 165 -7.65 -3.42 6.43
C SER A 165 -8.86 -2.61 6.88
N ILE A 166 -8.58 -1.48 7.52
CA ILE A 166 -9.54 -0.44 7.84
C ILE A 166 -9.04 0.81 7.15
N ASN A 167 -9.85 1.42 6.30
CA ASN A 167 -9.45 2.65 5.65
C ASN A 167 -9.56 3.83 6.61
N ILE A 168 -8.50 4.63 6.71
CA ILE A 168 -8.56 5.91 7.40
C ILE A 168 -9.23 6.99 6.55
N GLU A 169 -9.28 6.77 5.24
CA GLU A 169 -9.88 7.59 4.19
C GLU A 169 -9.16 8.92 3.99
N LEU A 170 -9.25 9.86 4.93
CA LEU A 170 -8.62 11.17 4.86
C LEU A 170 -7.65 11.40 6.04
N PRO A 171 -6.60 12.20 5.86
CA PRO A 171 -5.57 12.38 6.88
C PRO A 171 -6.03 13.19 8.08
N THR A 172 -7.07 14.03 7.90
CA THR A 172 -7.55 14.97 8.92
C THR A 172 -9.00 14.68 9.33
N GLU A 173 -9.33 14.98 10.59
CA GLU A 173 -10.68 14.86 11.11
C GLU A 173 -11.65 15.83 10.42
N ALA A 174 -11.21 17.05 10.18
CA ALA A 174 -12.01 18.06 9.47
C ALA A 174 -12.33 17.63 8.03
N GLY A 175 -11.35 17.06 7.31
CA GLY A 175 -11.58 16.50 5.98
C GLY A 175 -12.58 15.35 6.01
N LEU A 176 -12.43 14.43 6.97
CA LEU A 176 -13.34 13.29 7.09
C LEU A 176 -14.77 13.75 7.42
N ALA A 177 -14.93 14.68 8.38
CA ALA A 177 -16.24 15.23 8.74
C ALA A 177 -16.93 15.95 7.57
N SER A 178 -16.15 16.61 6.70
CA SER A 178 -16.69 17.33 5.54
C SER A 178 -17.12 16.41 4.40
N PHE A 179 -16.39 15.30 4.17
CA PHE A 179 -16.61 14.46 2.99
C PHE A 179 -17.20 13.08 3.30
N ALA A 180 -17.24 12.67 4.56
CA ALA A 180 -17.84 11.41 5.01
C ALA A 180 -18.39 11.56 6.43
N PRO A 181 -19.47 12.36 6.61
CA PRO A 181 -20.00 12.71 7.94
C PRO A 181 -20.50 11.52 8.74
N GLU A 182 -20.81 10.40 8.09
CA GLU A 182 -21.20 9.16 8.75
C GLU A 182 -20.01 8.39 9.36
N LYS A 183 -18.78 8.78 9.04
CA LYS A 183 -17.55 8.16 9.56
C LYS A 183 -16.92 9.00 10.65
N SER A 184 -16.37 8.32 11.66
CA SER A 184 -15.70 8.94 12.79
C SER A 184 -14.24 8.50 12.86
N LEU A 185 -13.32 9.47 12.84
CA LEU A 185 -11.88 9.16 12.96
C LEU A 185 -11.52 8.49 14.30
N PRO A 186 -12.10 8.90 15.46
CA PRO A 186 -11.94 8.17 16.70
C PRO A 186 -12.42 6.70 16.63
N SER A 187 -13.56 6.43 16.02
CA SER A 187 -14.06 5.06 15.84
C SER A 187 -13.13 4.22 14.97
N ILE A 188 -12.70 4.77 13.82
CA ILE A 188 -11.73 4.12 12.94
C ILE A 188 -10.43 3.77 13.69
N ARG A 189 -9.89 4.73 14.43
CA ARG A 189 -8.66 4.54 15.22
C ARG A 189 -8.85 3.55 16.37
N GLY A 190 -10.02 3.57 17.02
CA GLY A 190 -10.37 2.59 18.05
C GLY A 190 -10.33 1.16 17.52
N ALA A 191 -11.01 0.89 16.42
CA ALA A 191 -11.01 -0.41 15.75
C ALA A 191 -9.59 -0.84 15.30
N MET A 192 -8.79 0.08 14.76
CA MET A 192 -7.39 -0.19 14.41
C MET A 192 -6.54 -0.56 15.63
N GLY A 193 -6.76 0.12 16.76
CA GLY A 193 -6.08 -0.12 18.03
C GLY A 193 -6.41 -1.51 18.58
N GLU A 194 -7.68 -1.89 18.57
CA GLU A 194 -8.13 -3.20 19.01
C GLU A 194 -7.55 -4.33 18.14
N LEU A 195 -7.61 -4.20 16.83
CA LEU A 195 -6.99 -5.17 15.92
C LEU A 195 -5.47 -5.29 16.14
N ARG A 196 -4.79 -4.20 16.44
CA ARG A 196 -3.38 -4.21 16.81
C ARG A 196 -3.15 -5.12 18.02
N TRP A 197 -3.91 -4.95 19.10
CA TRP A 197 -3.79 -5.74 20.32
C TRP A 197 -3.99 -7.23 20.04
N GLN A 198 -5.05 -7.59 19.35
CA GLN A 198 -5.36 -8.98 19.02
C GLN A 198 -4.27 -9.62 18.13
N ILE A 199 -3.72 -8.87 17.18
CA ILE A 199 -2.61 -9.33 16.33
C ILE A 199 -1.33 -9.53 17.14
N GLU A 200 -1.01 -8.63 18.06
CA GLU A 200 0.19 -8.71 18.89
C GLU A 200 0.08 -9.86 19.90
N GLU A 201 -1.05 -9.99 20.56
CA GLU A 201 -1.36 -11.10 21.49
C GLU A 201 -1.24 -12.46 20.80
N ALA A 202 -1.87 -12.63 19.64
CA ALA A 202 -1.76 -13.87 18.88
C ALA A 202 -0.33 -14.20 18.46
N LYS A 203 0.50 -13.20 18.18
CA LYS A 203 1.93 -13.39 17.87
C LYS A 203 2.73 -13.81 19.09
N GLU A 204 2.48 -13.19 20.24
CA GLU A 204 3.15 -13.54 21.49
C GLU A 204 2.77 -14.96 21.96
N ALA A 205 1.48 -15.31 21.93
CA ALA A 205 1.01 -16.66 22.23
C ALA A 205 1.70 -17.71 21.34
N ARG A 206 1.93 -17.40 20.06
CA ARG A 206 2.62 -18.32 19.14
C ARG A 206 4.14 -18.37 19.32
N LYS A 207 4.77 -17.36 19.90
CA LYS A 207 6.20 -17.38 20.25
C LYS A 207 6.46 -18.20 21.51
N SER A 208 5.53 -18.16 22.46
CA SER A 208 5.59 -18.93 23.70
C SER A 208 5.26 -20.43 23.49
N ASP A 209 4.65 -20.80 22.38
CA ASP A 209 4.51 -22.19 21.99
C ASP A 209 5.90 -22.80 21.69
N PRO A 210 6.30 -23.92 22.32
CA PRO A 210 7.57 -24.56 21.97
C PRO A 210 7.61 -24.90 20.49
N PRO A 211 8.76 -24.75 19.79
CA PRO A 211 8.91 -25.16 18.42
C PRO A 211 8.51 -26.64 18.33
N GLY A 212 7.55 -26.96 17.48
CA GLY A 212 7.18 -28.34 17.19
C GLY A 212 8.45 -29.10 16.78
N ASP A 213 8.75 -30.18 17.51
CA ASP A 213 9.96 -31.00 17.35
C ASP A 213 10.24 -31.32 15.87
N ASN A 214 11.16 -30.58 15.24
CA ASN A 214 11.98 -31.06 14.13
C ASN A 214 13.29 -31.68 14.67
N ALA A 215 13.36 -32.01 15.96
CA ALA A 215 14.43 -32.79 16.50
C ALA A 215 14.24 -34.25 16.02
N VAL A 216 15.25 -34.75 15.34
CA VAL A 216 15.39 -36.17 14.97
C VAL A 216 15.13 -36.98 16.22
N ALA A 217 13.91 -37.53 16.31
CA ALA A 217 13.47 -38.28 17.51
C ALA A 217 14.08 -39.66 17.48
N ALA A 218 14.82 -39.97 18.53
CA ALA A 218 15.02 -41.35 18.93
C ALA A 218 13.66 -42.04 19.21
N PRO A 219 13.47 -43.30 18.86
CA PRO A 219 12.17 -43.97 18.97
C PRO A 219 11.79 -44.16 20.47
N SER A 220 10.81 -43.40 20.91
CA SER A 220 10.18 -43.57 22.22
C SER A 220 8.69 -43.87 22.05
N PRO A 221 8.16 -44.93 22.69
CA PRO A 221 6.80 -45.38 22.48
C PRO A 221 5.82 -44.74 23.47
N ALA A 222 5.35 -43.55 23.17
CA ALA A 222 4.09 -43.02 23.71
C ALA A 222 3.59 -41.90 22.80
N PRO A 223 2.30 -41.81 22.40
CA PRO A 223 1.76 -40.71 21.67
C PRO A 223 1.61 -39.53 22.63
N ARG A 224 2.65 -38.70 22.72
CA ARG A 224 2.51 -37.35 23.29
C ARG A 224 1.61 -36.58 22.35
N GLY A 225 0.37 -36.33 22.80
CA GLY A 225 -0.56 -35.48 22.06
C GLY A 225 0.15 -34.20 21.65
N ARG A 226 0.22 -33.94 20.33
CA ARG A 226 0.70 -32.67 19.79
C ARG A 226 -0.11 -31.58 20.46
N ARG A 227 0.51 -30.77 21.33
CA ARG A 227 -0.12 -29.57 21.87
C ARG A 227 -0.52 -28.71 20.66
N ALA A 228 -1.82 -28.41 20.55
CA ALA A 228 -2.33 -27.58 19.50
C ALA A 228 -1.65 -26.21 19.58
N ARG A 229 -0.99 -25.81 18.50
CA ARG A 229 -0.36 -24.47 18.41
C ARG A 229 -1.43 -23.40 18.47
N ALA A 230 -1.15 -22.29 19.18
CA ALA A 230 -2.08 -21.16 19.26
C ALA A 230 -2.59 -20.73 17.88
N PRO A 231 -3.89 -20.41 17.72
CA PRO A 231 -4.48 -20.06 16.43
C PRO A 231 -3.80 -18.84 15.81
N ARG A 232 -3.85 -18.73 14.49
CA ARG A 232 -3.39 -17.54 13.77
C ARG A 232 -4.48 -16.48 13.84
N PHE A 233 -4.07 -15.22 13.98
CA PHE A 233 -4.96 -14.07 13.87
C PHE A 233 -4.32 -13.06 12.93
N ALA A 234 -4.95 -12.79 11.80
CA ALA A 234 -4.48 -11.87 10.75
C ALA A 234 -2.94 -11.87 10.61
N PRO A 235 -2.30 -13.00 10.26
CA PRO A 235 -0.84 -13.18 10.37
C PRO A 235 -0.04 -12.20 9.48
N ALA A 236 -0.64 -11.69 8.41
CA ALA A 236 -0.06 -10.65 7.57
C ALA A 236 -0.28 -9.22 8.14
N GLY A 237 -0.95 -9.10 9.29
CA GLY A 237 -1.18 -7.84 10.00
C GLY A 237 -2.27 -6.98 9.38
N GLN A 238 -2.33 -5.72 9.80
CA GLN A 238 -3.29 -4.76 9.30
C GLN A 238 -2.68 -3.74 8.35
N SER A 239 -3.50 -3.17 7.48
CA SER A 239 -3.16 -2.09 6.55
C SER A 239 -4.30 -1.06 6.46
N THR A 240 -4.00 0.09 5.88
CA THR A 240 -4.98 1.16 5.66
C THR A 240 -4.77 1.83 4.32
N GLN A 241 -5.77 2.57 3.86
CA GLN A 241 -5.71 3.41 2.67
C GLN A 241 -6.07 4.84 3.04
N MET A 242 -5.38 5.78 2.41
CA MET A 242 -5.60 7.21 2.52
C MET A 242 -5.78 7.80 1.12
N ILE A 243 -6.83 8.60 0.95
CA ILE A 243 -7.12 9.31 -0.31
C ILE A 243 -6.28 10.59 -0.33
N VAL A 244 -5.62 10.83 -1.44
CA VAL A 244 -4.72 11.98 -1.64
C VAL A 244 -5.36 12.97 -2.61
N GLY A 245 -5.50 14.22 -2.18
CA GLY A 245 -5.98 15.29 -3.02
C GLY A 245 -7.49 15.34 -3.23
N ALA A 246 -8.27 14.66 -2.40
CA ALA A 246 -9.72 14.88 -2.29
C ALA A 246 -10.02 16.13 -1.43
N ASP A 247 -9.17 16.41 -0.47
CA ASP A 247 -9.20 17.57 0.41
C ASP A 247 -7.96 18.45 0.23
N GLY A 248 -7.88 19.55 0.99
CA GLY A 248 -6.74 20.48 0.97
C GLY A 248 -5.52 20.01 1.79
N ALA A 249 -5.47 18.76 2.24
CA ALA A 249 -4.39 18.29 3.09
C ALA A 249 -3.03 18.33 2.39
N SER A 250 -2.02 18.85 3.09
CA SER A 250 -0.64 18.87 2.63
C SER A 250 0.01 17.48 2.72
N ASP A 251 1.12 17.29 2.00
CA ASP A 251 1.87 16.04 2.07
C ASP A 251 2.50 15.83 3.45
N ASN A 252 2.82 16.91 4.17
CA ASN A 252 3.25 16.84 5.57
C ASN A 252 2.15 16.24 6.47
N GLN A 253 0.91 16.71 6.36
CA GLN A 253 -0.22 16.16 7.12
C GLN A 253 -0.48 14.68 6.79
N ILE A 254 -0.40 14.32 5.50
CA ILE A 254 -0.54 12.94 5.03
C ILE A 254 0.55 12.04 5.64
N LEU A 255 1.81 12.47 5.58
CA LEU A 255 2.95 11.70 6.08
C LEU A 255 2.96 11.64 7.62
N SER A 256 2.55 12.71 8.31
CA SER A 256 2.40 12.72 9.77
C SER A 256 1.32 11.74 10.24
N ALA A 257 0.19 11.69 9.52
CA ALA A 257 -0.84 10.69 9.78
C ALA A 257 -0.31 9.27 9.53
N ALA A 258 0.46 9.05 8.47
CA ALA A 258 1.04 7.75 8.15
C ALA A 258 2.08 7.31 9.19
N ASP A 259 2.95 8.20 9.65
CA ASP A 259 3.95 7.94 10.69
C ASP A 259 3.28 7.53 12.01
N ASN A 260 2.23 8.26 12.42
CA ASN A 260 1.40 7.90 13.57
C ASN A 260 0.79 6.49 13.42
N LEU A 261 0.30 6.14 12.23
CA LEU A 261 -0.29 4.84 11.95
C LEU A 261 0.74 3.70 12.02
N TYR A 262 1.96 3.92 11.56
CA TYR A 262 3.06 2.96 11.70
C TYR A 262 3.51 2.81 13.17
N GLY A 263 3.68 3.90 13.87
CA GLY A 263 4.14 3.92 15.27
C GLY A 263 3.10 3.35 16.23
N ASN A 264 1.90 3.92 16.24
CA ASN A 264 0.87 3.65 17.25
C ASN A 264 -0.05 2.47 16.91
N TYR A 265 -0.27 2.17 15.64
CA TYR A 265 -1.17 1.08 15.23
C TYR A 265 -0.45 -0.09 14.57
N ARG A 266 0.89 -0.06 14.48
CA ARG A 266 1.71 -1.12 13.88
C ARG A 266 1.24 -1.53 12.48
N MET A 267 0.78 -0.55 11.69
CA MET A 267 0.39 -0.81 10.31
C MET A 267 1.50 -1.47 9.52
N ARG A 268 1.15 -2.43 8.68
CA ARG A 268 2.09 -3.04 7.73
C ARG A 268 2.28 -2.20 6.49
N ARG A 269 1.22 -1.51 6.11
CA ARG A 269 1.20 -0.63 4.92
C ARG A 269 0.14 0.45 5.07
N VAL A 270 0.50 1.65 4.69
CA VAL A 270 -0.40 2.74 4.33
C VAL A 270 -0.40 2.82 2.81
N TYR A 271 -1.56 2.77 2.19
CA TYR A 271 -1.74 2.95 0.76
C TYR A 271 -2.18 4.39 0.49
N TYR A 272 -1.48 5.06 -0.40
CA TYR A 272 -1.83 6.38 -0.89
C TYR A 272 -2.55 6.21 -2.21
N SER A 273 -3.77 6.74 -2.31
CA SER A 273 -4.59 6.65 -3.51
C SER A 273 -4.92 8.04 -3.99
N ALA A 274 -4.43 8.42 -5.14
CA ALA A 274 -4.82 9.67 -5.76
C ALA A 274 -6.34 9.70 -5.93
N PHE A 275 -6.98 10.80 -5.53
CA PHE A 275 -8.40 11.02 -5.78
C PHE A 275 -8.68 10.93 -7.28
N SER A 276 -9.65 10.13 -7.64
CA SER A 276 -10.15 10.05 -9.02
C SER A 276 -11.52 10.71 -9.08
N PRO A 277 -11.71 11.73 -9.95
CA PRO A 277 -13.03 12.33 -10.14
C PRO A 277 -14.08 11.27 -10.46
N ILE A 278 -15.21 11.39 -9.81
CA ILE A 278 -16.34 10.46 -9.95
C ILE A 278 -17.52 11.16 -10.63
N PRO A 279 -18.40 10.41 -11.31
CA PRO A 279 -19.63 10.98 -11.86
C PRO A 279 -20.50 11.61 -10.77
N ASP A 280 -21.17 12.70 -11.10
CA ASP A 280 -22.07 13.43 -10.19
C ASP A 280 -21.42 13.81 -8.85
N ALA A 281 -20.12 14.16 -8.88
CA ALA A 281 -19.37 14.54 -7.71
C ALA A 281 -19.92 15.81 -7.05
N SER A 282 -19.79 15.89 -5.71
CA SER A 282 -20.02 17.14 -4.99
C SER A 282 -19.14 18.26 -5.53
N LYS A 283 -19.69 19.48 -5.61
CA LYS A 283 -18.93 20.69 -6.01
C LYS A 283 -17.76 21.02 -5.05
N ALA A 284 -17.77 20.44 -3.85
CA ALA A 284 -16.70 20.59 -2.87
C ALA A 284 -15.45 19.75 -3.20
N LEU A 285 -15.57 18.76 -4.08
CA LEU A 285 -14.46 17.92 -4.53
C LEU A 285 -13.72 18.55 -5.71
N PRO A 286 -12.42 18.31 -5.84
CA PRO A 286 -11.65 18.77 -7.00
C PRO A 286 -12.20 18.21 -8.32
N LEU A 287 -12.20 19.02 -9.35
CA LEU A 287 -12.62 18.62 -10.70
C LEU A 287 -11.60 17.71 -11.40
N HIS A 288 -10.35 17.77 -10.96
CA HIS A 288 -9.23 17.03 -11.56
C HIS A 288 -8.53 16.17 -10.51
N ALA A 289 -8.04 15.03 -10.96
CA ALA A 289 -7.15 14.19 -10.14
C ALA A 289 -5.85 14.93 -9.82
N PRO A 290 -5.25 14.75 -8.64
CA PRO A 290 -3.92 15.25 -8.37
C PRO A 290 -2.91 14.60 -9.33
N PRO A 291 -1.78 15.26 -9.64
CA PRO A 291 -0.75 14.67 -10.48
C PRO A 291 -0.30 13.31 -9.96
N LEU A 292 -0.21 12.31 -10.82
CA LEU A 292 0.25 10.96 -10.45
C LEU A 292 1.64 10.98 -9.77
N ALA A 293 2.47 11.96 -10.12
CA ALA A 293 3.75 12.19 -9.47
C ALA A 293 3.61 12.39 -7.95
N ARG A 294 2.53 13.03 -7.46
CA ARG A 294 2.29 13.24 -6.02
C ARG A 294 2.15 11.91 -5.28
N GLU A 295 1.36 10.99 -5.80
CA GLU A 295 1.22 9.64 -5.23
C GLU A 295 2.57 8.92 -5.19
N HIS A 296 3.33 8.96 -6.29
CA HIS A 296 4.66 8.36 -6.34
C HIS A 296 5.63 8.98 -5.33
N ARG A 297 5.60 10.30 -5.14
CA ARG A 297 6.44 10.99 -4.14
C ARG A 297 6.06 10.61 -2.72
N LEU A 298 4.77 10.48 -2.41
CA LEU A 298 4.32 10.01 -1.11
C LEU A 298 4.80 8.58 -0.82
N TYR A 299 4.74 7.67 -1.78
CA TYR A 299 5.32 6.32 -1.60
C TYR A 299 6.83 6.36 -1.40
N GLN A 300 7.55 7.24 -2.09
CA GLN A 300 8.99 7.41 -1.89
C GLN A 300 9.30 7.97 -0.49
N ALA A 301 8.53 8.96 -0.03
CA ALA A 301 8.65 9.53 1.31
C ALA A 301 8.32 8.50 2.40
N ASP A 302 7.26 7.72 2.23
CA ASP A 302 6.89 6.60 3.11
C ASP A 302 8.06 5.60 3.29
N TRP A 303 8.78 5.30 2.22
CA TRP A 303 9.98 4.46 2.30
C TRP A 303 11.10 5.10 3.11
N LEU A 304 11.29 6.42 3.01
CA LEU A 304 12.28 7.14 3.80
C LEU A 304 11.95 7.09 5.31
N LEU A 305 10.69 7.28 5.68
CA LEU A 305 10.23 7.14 7.06
C LEU A 305 10.49 5.73 7.60
N ARG A 306 10.06 4.71 6.87
CA ARG A 306 10.05 3.33 7.37
C ARG A 306 11.40 2.65 7.38
N PHE A 307 12.30 2.97 6.48
CA PHE A 307 13.52 2.18 6.25
C PHE A 307 14.82 2.98 6.29
N TYR A 308 14.75 4.31 6.24
CA TYR A 308 15.93 5.15 6.18
C TYR A 308 16.11 6.02 7.43
N GLY A 309 15.13 6.02 8.35
CA GLY A 309 15.20 6.78 9.59
C GLY A 309 15.08 8.29 9.39
N TYR A 310 14.30 8.72 8.39
CA TYR A 310 13.91 10.11 8.25
C TYR A 310 12.70 10.43 9.13
N GLY A 311 12.66 11.65 9.68
CA GLY A 311 11.44 12.23 10.23
C GLY A 311 10.60 12.92 9.16
N VAL A 312 9.31 13.14 9.43
CA VAL A 312 8.41 13.84 8.51
C VAL A 312 8.92 15.25 8.22
N GLU A 313 9.35 15.97 9.26
CA GLU A 313 9.88 17.34 9.17
C GLU A 313 11.18 17.43 8.36
N GLU A 314 11.95 16.35 8.29
CA GLU A 314 13.13 16.29 7.42
C GLU A 314 12.75 16.20 5.94
N ILE A 315 11.67 15.50 5.64
CA ILE A 315 11.24 15.19 4.25
C ILE A 315 10.47 16.36 3.66
N THR A 316 9.56 16.94 4.43
CA THR A 316 8.68 18.04 4.01
C THR A 316 9.21 19.38 4.53
N ASP A 317 8.96 20.43 3.76
CA ASP A 317 9.27 21.79 4.16
C ASP A 317 7.98 22.53 4.48
N THR A 318 7.70 22.70 5.78
CA THR A 318 6.47 23.37 6.23
C THR A 318 6.46 24.86 5.89
N THR A 319 7.63 25.47 5.72
CA THR A 319 7.73 26.89 5.30
C THR A 319 7.29 27.10 3.84
N GLN A 320 7.28 26.02 3.04
CA GLN A 320 6.79 25.98 1.66
C GLN A 320 5.46 25.23 1.52
N GLY A 321 4.60 25.27 2.55
CA GLY A 321 3.29 24.65 2.54
C GLY A 321 3.28 23.13 2.77
N GLY A 322 4.41 22.53 3.10
CA GLY A 322 4.51 21.11 3.46
C GLY A 322 4.27 20.14 2.30
N MET A 323 4.42 20.61 1.05
CA MET A 323 4.28 19.77 -0.15
C MET A 323 5.61 19.15 -0.57
N LEU A 324 5.55 17.94 -1.13
CA LEU A 324 6.70 17.28 -1.74
C LEU A 324 7.00 17.86 -3.12
N ASP A 325 8.29 17.90 -3.46
CA ASP A 325 8.73 18.27 -4.81
C ASP A 325 8.26 17.19 -5.81
N LEU A 326 7.58 17.61 -6.87
CA LEU A 326 7.06 16.69 -7.88
C LEU A 326 8.11 16.30 -8.93
N ASP A 327 9.13 17.12 -9.15
CA ASP A 327 10.15 16.92 -10.19
C ASP A 327 11.26 15.96 -9.72
N ILE A 328 11.69 16.11 -8.45
CA ILE A 328 12.77 15.31 -7.88
C ILE A 328 12.26 14.44 -6.72
N ASP A 329 12.95 13.33 -6.47
CA ASP A 329 12.56 12.44 -5.38
C ASP A 329 12.83 13.08 -4.00
N PRO A 330 12.05 12.73 -2.95
CA PRO A 330 12.13 13.38 -1.64
C PRO A 330 13.51 13.30 -1.00
N LYS A 331 14.27 12.23 -1.22
CA LYS A 331 15.64 12.08 -0.71
C LYS A 331 16.61 13.05 -1.38
N MET A 332 16.46 13.22 -2.68
CA MET A 332 17.23 14.19 -3.46
C MET A 332 16.87 15.60 -3.04
N ALA A 333 15.58 15.91 -2.91
CA ALA A 333 15.09 17.21 -2.46
C ALA A 333 15.68 17.57 -1.08
N TRP A 334 15.69 16.62 -0.15
CA TRP A 334 16.31 16.80 1.15
C TRP A 334 17.82 17.09 1.03
N ALA A 335 18.53 16.32 0.24
CA ALA A 335 20.00 16.48 0.10
C ALA A 335 20.38 17.84 -0.51
N ILE A 336 19.59 18.35 -1.46
CA ILE A 336 19.81 19.68 -2.05
C ILE A 336 19.53 20.80 -1.03
N ARG A 337 18.57 20.64 -0.13
CA ARG A 337 18.29 21.59 0.95
C ARG A 337 19.34 21.58 2.07
N HIS A 338 20.14 20.51 2.16
CA HIS A 338 21.16 20.32 3.20
C HIS A 338 22.56 20.13 2.63
N PRO A 339 23.08 21.09 1.83
CA PRO A 339 24.41 20.96 1.22
C PRO A 339 25.52 20.86 2.26
N GLU A 340 25.33 21.41 3.46
CA GLU A 340 26.26 21.37 4.58
C GLU A 340 26.57 19.95 5.09
N ARG A 341 25.71 18.97 4.76
CA ARG A 341 25.90 17.56 5.14
C ARG A 341 26.69 16.75 4.10
N PHE A 342 27.08 17.39 3.03
CA PHE A 342 27.74 16.75 1.89
C PHE A 342 29.05 17.45 1.53
N PRO A 343 30.03 16.76 0.91
CA PRO A 343 29.98 15.35 0.48
C PRO A 343 30.17 14.37 1.64
N VAL A 344 29.54 13.20 1.52
CA VAL A 344 29.71 12.10 2.49
C VAL A 344 30.81 11.17 2.03
N ASP A 345 31.83 10.96 2.87
CA ASP A 345 32.88 9.97 2.57
C ASP A 345 32.36 8.55 2.81
N LEU A 346 32.20 7.77 1.72
CA LEU A 346 31.68 6.41 1.79
C LEU A 346 32.59 5.44 2.56
N ASN A 347 33.88 5.77 2.71
CA ASN A 347 34.83 4.93 3.40
C ASN A 347 34.72 4.99 4.93
N ILE A 348 34.24 6.11 5.47
CA ILE A 348 34.23 6.33 6.93
C ILE A 348 32.85 6.63 7.51
N ALA A 349 31.93 7.17 6.71
CA ALA A 349 30.63 7.65 7.19
C ALA A 349 29.82 6.55 7.90
N PRO A 350 29.09 6.87 8.98
CA PRO A 350 28.17 5.94 9.63
C PRO A 350 26.99 5.60 8.73
N LYS A 351 26.32 4.48 9.05
CA LYS A 351 25.21 3.93 8.25
C LYS A 351 24.10 4.96 8.04
N GLU A 352 23.80 5.72 9.05
CA GLU A 352 22.73 6.74 9.07
C GLU A 352 22.97 7.83 8.03
N LEU A 353 24.22 8.31 7.90
CA LEU A 353 24.61 9.26 6.87
C LEU A 353 24.61 8.62 5.46
N LEU A 354 25.09 7.39 5.34
CA LEU A 354 25.04 6.67 4.06
C LEU A 354 23.60 6.49 3.56
N LEU A 355 22.65 6.27 4.46
CA LEU A 355 21.22 6.17 4.12
C LEU A 355 20.65 7.51 3.61
N ARG A 356 21.26 8.64 3.92
CA ARG A 356 20.83 9.97 3.45
C ARG A 356 21.39 10.34 2.08
N VAL A 357 22.40 9.62 1.59
CA VAL A 357 23.01 9.89 0.28
C VAL A 357 22.07 9.53 -0.87
N PRO A 358 21.74 10.47 -1.79
CA PRO A 358 20.94 10.18 -2.98
C PRO A 358 21.56 9.05 -3.81
N GLY A 359 20.69 8.20 -4.38
CA GLY A 359 21.14 7.03 -5.16
C GLY A 359 21.58 5.82 -4.34
N LEU A 360 21.79 5.93 -3.01
CA LEU A 360 22.09 4.77 -2.16
C LEU A 360 20.81 4.25 -1.49
N GLY A 361 20.39 3.05 -1.87
CA GLY A 361 19.33 2.29 -1.19
C GLY A 361 19.88 1.48 -0.02
N VAL A 362 19.01 1.02 0.89
CA VAL A 362 19.36 0.19 2.05
C VAL A 362 20.25 -1.00 1.67
N ARG A 363 19.98 -1.65 0.54
CA ARG A 363 20.77 -2.79 0.04
C ARG A 363 22.19 -2.35 -0.35
N ASN A 364 22.34 -1.24 -1.06
CA ASN A 364 23.63 -0.73 -1.45
C ASN A 364 24.42 -0.19 -0.26
N VAL A 365 23.77 0.45 0.72
CA VAL A 365 24.43 0.86 1.97
C VAL A 365 25.01 -0.36 2.70
N LYS A 366 24.28 -1.47 2.81
CA LYS A 366 24.81 -2.72 3.39
C LYS A 366 26.04 -3.21 2.63
N ARG A 367 26.04 -3.18 1.27
CA ARG A 367 27.16 -3.58 0.44
C ARG A 367 28.36 -2.66 0.60
N VAL A 368 28.15 -1.35 0.65
CA VAL A 368 29.20 -0.35 0.95
C VAL A 368 29.87 -0.65 2.28
N LEU A 369 29.07 -0.85 3.35
CA LEU A 369 29.57 -1.18 4.69
C LEU A 369 30.38 -2.48 4.74
N MET A 370 30.03 -3.46 3.92
CA MET A 370 30.81 -4.70 3.80
C MET A 370 32.07 -4.49 2.98
N ALA A 371 31.97 -3.88 1.82
CA ALA A 371 33.08 -3.75 0.88
C ALA A 371 34.23 -2.89 1.44
N ARG A 372 33.94 -1.79 2.15
CA ARG A 372 34.93 -0.92 2.75
C ARG A 372 35.80 -1.57 3.84
N ARG A 373 35.40 -2.74 4.36
CA ARG A 373 36.21 -3.52 5.30
C ARG A 373 37.43 -4.15 4.65
N HIS A 374 37.40 -4.34 3.32
CA HIS A 374 38.45 -5.00 2.56
C HIS A 374 39.37 -4.02 1.80
N GLY A 375 39.03 -2.74 1.82
CA GLY A 375 39.83 -1.70 1.17
C GLY A 375 39.05 -0.41 0.96
N ARG A 376 39.76 0.67 0.62
CA ARG A 376 39.15 1.95 0.33
C ARG A 376 38.39 1.89 -1.00
N LEU A 377 37.12 2.27 -0.96
CA LEU A 377 36.24 2.27 -2.12
C LEU A 377 36.59 3.37 -3.10
N ARG A 378 36.59 3.02 -4.37
CA ARG A 378 36.77 3.88 -5.53
C ARG A 378 35.48 3.97 -6.34
N VAL A 379 35.41 4.87 -7.31
CA VAL A 379 34.29 5.03 -8.23
C VAL A 379 33.91 3.71 -8.92
N ALA A 380 34.91 2.95 -9.37
CA ALA A 380 34.70 1.66 -10.03
C ALA A 380 33.99 0.64 -9.12
N ASP A 381 34.30 0.63 -7.82
CA ASP A 381 33.70 -0.29 -6.85
C ASP A 381 32.20 0.04 -6.63
N VAL A 382 31.88 1.33 -6.54
CA VAL A 382 30.52 1.79 -6.36
C VAL A 382 29.69 1.59 -7.64
N ALA A 383 30.29 1.74 -8.82
CA ALA A 383 29.62 1.45 -10.10
C ALA A 383 29.19 -0.03 -10.19
N ARG A 384 30.00 -0.96 -9.68
CA ARG A 384 29.65 -2.40 -9.60
C ARG A 384 28.42 -2.68 -8.71
N LEU A 385 28.09 -1.78 -7.79
CA LEU A 385 26.87 -1.88 -6.96
C LEU A 385 25.60 -1.54 -7.73
N ARG A 386 25.72 -1.13 -9.00
CA ARG A 386 24.62 -0.65 -9.85
C ARG A 386 23.86 0.53 -9.22
N ALA A 387 24.56 1.41 -8.51
CA ALA A 387 24.02 2.66 -8.04
C ALA A 387 23.87 3.65 -9.21
N PRO A 388 22.86 4.51 -9.22
CA PRO A 388 22.71 5.54 -10.24
C PRO A 388 23.79 6.62 -10.05
N MET A 389 24.93 6.46 -10.74
CA MET A 389 26.14 7.26 -10.55
C MET A 389 25.91 8.75 -10.75
N SER A 390 25.05 9.15 -11.70
CA SER A 390 24.70 10.57 -11.93
C SER A 390 24.02 11.23 -10.72
N LYS A 391 23.23 10.47 -9.96
CA LYS A 391 22.58 10.94 -8.73
C LYS A 391 23.50 10.87 -7.51
N LEU A 392 24.46 9.95 -7.52
CA LEU A 392 25.30 9.65 -6.37
C LEU A 392 26.54 10.54 -6.29
N LEU A 393 27.33 10.64 -7.38
CA LEU A 393 28.64 11.29 -7.40
C LEU A 393 28.66 12.74 -6.89
N PRO A 394 27.61 13.56 -7.12
CA PRO A 394 27.60 14.92 -6.57
C PRO A 394 27.61 14.99 -5.04
N PHE A 395 27.24 13.92 -4.35
CA PHE A 395 27.03 13.91 -2.89
C PHE A 395 28.05 13.08 -2.12
N VAL A 396 29.01 12.45 -2.78
CA VAL A 396 29.94 11.53 -2.12
C VAL A 396 31.40 11.83 -2.38
N GLN A 397 32.22 11.47 -1.40
CA GLN A 397 33.66 11.39 -1.52
C GLN A 397 34.11 9.92 -1.52
N LEU A 398 35.06 9.59 -2.40
CA LEU A 398 35.69 8.27 -2.56
C LEU A 398 37.21 8.42 -2.60
N ALA A 399 37.94 7.33 -2.63
CA ALA A 399 39.39 7.37 -2.67
C ALA A 399 40.00 8.10 -3.91
N ASP A 400 39.25 8.05 -5.02
CA ASP A 400 39.58 8.64 -6.32
C ASP A 400 38.55 9.69 -6.82
N HIS A 401 37.63 10.14 -5.95
CA HIS A 401 36.61 11.11 -6.33
C HIS A 401 36.27 12.08 -5.20
N HIS A 402 36.23 13.37 -5.55
CA HIS A 402 35.69 14.44 -4.72
C HIS A 402 34.81 15.34 -5.59
N PRO A 403 33.57 15.61 -5.17
CA PRO A 403 32.62 16.44 -5.95
C PRO A 403 33.01 17.91 -5.84
N ARG A 404 33.88 18.35 -6.75
CA ARG A 404 34.30 19.75 -6.82
C ARG A 404 33.11 20.62 -7.23
N ARG A 405 32.78 21.65 -6.44
CA ARG A 405 31.78 22.70 -6.74
C ARG A 405 30.35 22.22 -7.08
N ALA A 406 30.05 20.93 -7.05
CA ALA A 406 28.73 20.45 -7.41
C ALA A 406 27.62 20.85 -6.40
N LEU A 407 28.02 21.14 -5.16
CA LEU A 407 27.13 21.50 -4.06
C LEU A 407 27.08 23.03 -3.81
N ASP A 408 27.95 23.80 -4.47
CA ASP A 408 28.06 25.26 -4.28
C ASP A 408 26.85 25.99 -4.90
N ASP A 409 26.19 25.38 -5.88
CA ASP A 409 25.00 25.90 -6.53
C ASP A 409 23.86 24.86 -6.51
N PRO A 410 23.03 24.88 -5.45
CA PRO A 410 21.89 23.97 -5.33
C PRO A 410 20.88 24.09 -6.48
N ALA A 411 20.69 25.28 -7.06
CA ALA A 411 19.74 25.51 -8.15
C ALA A 411 20.23 24.84 -9.44
N ALA A 412 21.49 25.03 -9.79
CA ALA A 412 22.10 24.36 -10.95
C ALA A 412 22.14 22.84 -10.76
N LEU A 413 22.44 22.37 -9.54
CA LEU A 413 22.41 20.94 -9.20
C LEU A 413 21.00 20.38 -9.40
N ARG A 414 19.96 21.06 -8.89
CA ARG A 414 18.56 20.67 -9.06
C ARG A 414 18.18 20.60 -10.55
N ALA A 415 18.49 21.62 -11.32
CA ALA A 415 18.20 21.66 -12.75
C ALA A 415 18.83 20.50 -13.53
N ARG A 416 20.07 20.11 -13.16
CA ARG A 416 20.76 18.98 -13.78
C ARG A 416 20.18 17.62 -13.40
N LEU A 417 19.63 17.49 -12.21
CA LEU A 417 19.12 16.23 -11.66
C LEU A 417 17.62 16.04 -11.84
N ALA A 418 16.88 17.12 -12.09
CA ALA A 418 15.48 17.07 -12.48
C ALA A 418 15.34 16.42 -13.87
N PRO A 419 14.26 15.65 -14.10
CA PRO A 419 13.98 15.18 -15.44
C PRO A 419 13.79 16.39 -16.39
N PRO A 420 14.18 16.28 -17.67
CA PRO A 420 13.89 17.33 -18.63
C PRO A 420 12.39 17.60 -18.65
N PRO A 421 11.97 18.87 -18.84
CA PRO A 421 10.56 19.19 -18.95
C PRO A 421 9.93 18.28 -20.02
N ARG A 422 8.81 17.66 -19.70
CA ARG A 422 8.08 16.85 -20.67
C ARG A 422 7.71 17.78 -21.81
N GLN A 423 8.20 17.49 -23.01
CA GLN A 423 7.74 18.18 -24.21
C GLN A 423 6.23 17.97 -24.27
N GLY A 424 5.46 19.05 -24.18
CA GLY A 424 4.01 18.98 -24.30
C GLY A 424 3.68 18.26 -25.61
N ALA A 425 2.80 17.27 -25.57
CA ALA A 425 2.33 16.63 -26.78
C ALA A 425 1.80 17.73 -27.71
N LEU A 426 2.28 17.76 -28.95
CA LEU A 426 1.83 18.71 -29.95
C LEU A 426 0.32 18.56 -30.28
N PHE A 427 -0.27 17.45 -29.80
CA PHE A 427 -1.70 17.21 -29.86
C PHE A 427 -2.17 16.84 -28.44
N PRO A 428 -3.20 17.52 -27.88
CA PRO A 428 -3.81 17.09 -26.64
C PRO A 428 -4.34 15.67 -26.84
N ASP A 429 -4.02 14.75 -25.90
CA ASP A 429 -4.45 13.36 -25.93
C ASP A 429 -5.96 13.27 -26.24
N ALA A 430 -6.30 12.71 -27.38
CA ALA A 430 -7.65 12.31 -27.76
C ALA A 430 -8.10 11.02 -27.04
N ALA A 431 -7.74 10.89 -25.77
CA ALA A 431 -8.03 9.71 -24.92
C ALA A 431 -8.67 10.15 -23.59
N ALA A 432 -9.78 10.89 -23.70
CA ALA A 432 -10.69 11.14 -22.59
C ALA A 432 -12.13 11.04 -23.12
N HIS A 433 -12.53 9.82 -23.44
CA HIS A 433 -13.95 9.44 -23.56
C HIS A 433 -14.13 8.02 -23.01
#